data_9d86de99d1d572ed0a5e572ed941e0e7
#
_entry.id   9d86de99d1d572ed0a5e572ed941e0e7
#
_cell.length_a   1.000
_cell.length_b   1.000
_cell.length_c   1.000
_cell.angle_alpha   90.00
_cell.angle_beta   90.00
_cell.angle_gamma   90.00
#
_symmetry.space_group_name_H-M   'P 1'
#
loop_
_entity.id
_entity.type
_entity.pdbx_description
1 polymer ?
#
loop_
_entity_poly.entity_id
_entity_poly.type
_entity_poly.pdbx_seq_one_letter_code
_entity_poly.pdbx_strand_id
1 'polypeptide(L)'
;RDSYQYLRILHLFLQEFGHLLAPMQTVLPEGYKEITPANRETLRHAVRVKDNSGFVFMTNFQDHDTARVDQTDLQLVLRLKDETLEIPTDGKFTLKKDVSAILPFNLDMDGILLKYATAQLLTRIDDNGKEHYIFCAPEGLEPEYRFDKTTLKAGKEYYKPIPGVKSTFTVTSKQGKKVMITTMTREQALNLVKLDNRVLI
;
A
#
# COMPACT_ATOMS: atom_id res chain seq x y z
N ARG A 1 24.03 -3.21 -6.57
CA ARG A 1 23.06 -2.51 -7.45
C ARG A 1 21.62 -2.70 -6.97
N ASP A 2 21.23 -3.90 -6.59
CA ASP A 2 19.85 -4.25 -6.27
C ASP A 2 19.34 -3.57 -4.98
N SER A 3 20.18 -3.53 -3.94
CA SER A 3 19.82 -2.86 -2.66
C SER A 3 19.45 -1.38 -2.83
N TYR A 4 20.12 -0.67 -3.74
CA TYR A 4 19.84 0.73 -4.03
C TYR A 4 18.47 0.93 -4.71
N GLN A 5 18.08 0.01 -5.60
CA GLN A 5 16.78 0.08 -6.26
C GLN A 5 15.63 -0.17 -5.30
N TYR A 6 15.77 -1.08 -4.34
CA TYR A 6 14.76 -1.30 -3.28
C TYR A 6 14.57 -0.06 -2.41
N LEU A 7 15.67 0.62 -2.06
CA LEU A 7 15.59 1.87 -1.30
C LEU A 7 14.87 2.98 -2.06
N ARG A 8 14.93 2.99 -3.40
CA ARG A 8 14.24 4.01 -4.22
C ARG A 8 12.72 3.96 -4.04
N ILE A 9 12.12 2.77 -4.03
CA ILE A 9 10.68 2.60 -3.80
C ILE A 9 10.29 3.22 -2.45
N LEU A 10 11.07 2.94 -1.40
CA LEU A 10 10.83 3.51 -0.09
C LEU A 10 11.05 5.02 -0.09
N HIS A 11 12.09 5.52 -0.75
CA HIS A 11 12.38 6.95 -0.83
C HIS A 11 11.28 7.72 -1.58
N LEU A 12 10.76 7.20 -2.69
CA LEU A 12 9.65 7.82 -3.41
C LEU A 12 8.43 7.97 -2.50
N PHE A 13 8.08 6.91 -1.77
CA PHE A 13 7.00 6.93 -0.80
C PHE A 13 7.25 7.96 0.31
N LEU A 14 8.43 7.95 0.92
CA LEU A 14 8.75 8.86 2.02
C LEU A 14 8.84 10.33 1.59
N GLN A 15 9.35 10.61 0.40
CA GLN A 15 9.41 11.98 -0.14
C GLN A 15 8.01 12.58 -0.31
N GLU A 16 7.07 11.79 -0.77
CA GLU A 16 5.71 12.28 -1.03
C GLU A 16 4.81 12.21 0.21
N PHE A 17 4.87 11.11 0.96
CA PHE A 17 3.92 10.79 2.03
C PHE A 17 4.55 10.76 3.44
N GLY A 18 5.84 11.06 3.56
CA GLY A 18 6.54 11.06 4.86
C GLY A 18 5.92 12.03 5.87
N HIS A 19 5.37 13.15 5.39
CA HIS A 19 4.65 14.12 6.22
C HIS A 19 3.38 13.54 6.87
N LEU A 20 2.74 12.54 6.25
CA LEU A 20 1.62 11.81 6.85
C LEU A 20 2.08 10.89 7.97
N LEU A 21 3.26 10.26 7.80
CA LEU A 21 3.81 9.33 8.78
C LEU A 21 4.31 10.03 10.05
N ALA A 22 4.86 11.24 9.92
CA ALA A 22 5.50 11.95 11.03
C ALA A 22 4.62 12.07 12.29
N PRO A 23 3.33 12.46 12.21
CA PRO A 23 2.45 12.56 13.36
C PRO A 23 1.80 11.23 13.78
N MET A 24 2.02 10.12 13.04
CA MET A 24 1.38 8.84 13.32
C MET A 24 2.05 8.12 14.50
N GLN A 25 1.24 7.46 15.30
CA GLN A 25 1.69 6.55 16.35
C GLN A 25 2.02 5.18 15.76
N THR A 26 2.95 4.47 16.37
CA THR A 26 3.25 3.08 16.05
C THR A 26 2.43 2.15 16.93
N VAL A 27 1.71 1.24 16.31
CA VAL A 27 0.98 0.15 16.98
C VAL A 27 1.58 -1.17 16.54
N LEU A 28 1.99 -1.97 17.51
CA LEU A 28 2.51 -3.31 17.28
C LEU A 28 1.37 -4.34 17.41
N PRO A 29 1.43 -5.46 16.69
CA PRO A 29 0.40 -6.48 16.76
C PRO A 29 0.32 -7.09 18.16
N GLU A 30 -0.85 -7.64 18.48
CA GLU A 30 -1.03 -8.45 19.68
C GLU A 30 -0.04 -9.63 19.66
N GLY A 31 0.58 -9.94 20.79
CA GLY A 31 1.58 -11.00 20.88
C GLY A 31 2.95 -10.71 20.28
N TYR A 32 3.24 -9.47 19.85
CA TYR A 32 4.52 -9.14 19.22
C TYR A 32 5.76 -9.48 20.07
N LYS A 33 5.64 -9.47 21.40
CA LYS A 33 6.73 -9.82 22.33
C LYS A 33 7.10 -11.30 22.29
N GLU A 34 6.21 -12.14 21.79
CA GLU A 34 6.39 -13.58 21.69
C GLU A 34 7.04 -13.99 20.37
N ILE A 35 7.17 -13.04 19.42
CA ILE A 35 7.79 -13.30 18.12
C ILE A 35 9.30 -13.32 18.28
N THR A 36 9.87 -14.51 18.23
CA THR A 36 11.33 -14.73 18.27
C THR A 36 11.90 -14.76 16.85
N PRO A 37 13.24 -14.64 16.68
CA PRO A 37 13.88 -14.84 15.37
C PRO A 37 13.60 -16.21 14.74
N ALA A 38 13.38 -17.25 15.55
CA ALA A 38 13.06 -18.59 15.08
C ALA A 38 11.61 -18.76 14.60
N ASN A 39 10.71 -17.84 14.96
CA ASN A 39 9.33 -17.88 14.49
C ASN A 39 9.26 -17.46 13.02
N ARG A 40 8.92 -18.39 12.13
CA ARG A 40 8.78 -18.20 10.68
C ARG A 40 7.33 -18.15 10.21
N GLU A 41 6.39 -18.47 11.08
CA GLU A 41 4.96 -18.64 10.74
C GLU A 41 4.16 -17.36 10.93
N THR A 42 4.54 -16.55 11.92
CA THR A 42 3.81 -15.31 12.24
C THR A 42 4.25 -14.16 11.34
N LEU A 43 3.29 -13.51 10.70
CA LEU A 43 3.53 -12.31 9.91
C LEU A 43 4.10 -11.19 10.80
N ARG A 44 5.27 -10.70 10.43
CA ARG A 44 5.87 -9.54 11.09
C ARG A 44 5.31 -8.26 10.47
N HIS A 45 4.60 -7.50 11.29
CA HIS A 45 4.01 -6.24 10.85
C HIS A 45 3.94 -5.23 11.98
N ALA A 46 3.79 -3.97 11.61
CA ALA A 46 3.49 -2.86 12.50
C ALA A 46 2.57 -1.89 11.77
N VAL A 47 1.80 -1.14 12.53
CA VAL A 47 0.88 -0.14 11.97
C VAL A 47 1.33 1.25 12.40
N ARG A 48 1.38 2.17 11.44
CA ARG A 48 1.46 3.61 11.71
C ARG A 48 0.08 4.20 11.50
N VAL A 49 -0.48 4.84 12.52
CA VAL A 49 -1.88 5.29 12.52
C VAL A 49 -2.06 6.63 13.20
N LYS A 50 -2.92 7.46 12.63
CA LYS A 50 -3.48 8.68 13.23
C LYS A 50 -4.92 8.85 12.74
N ASP A 51 -5.85 9.16 13.66
CA ASP A 51 -7.25 9.45 13.34
C ASP A 51 -7.91 8.41 12.40
N ASN A 52 -7.74 7.12 12.70
CA ASN A 52 -8.22 5.98 11.92
C ASN A 52 -7.59 5.79 10.52
N SER A 53 -6.61 6.60 10.13
CA SER A 53 -5.90 6.52 8.86
C SER A 53 -4.45 6.13 9.05
N GLY A 54 -3.89 5.34 8.15
CA GLY A 54 -2.49 4.96 8.30
C GLY A 54 -1.98 3.98 7.27
N PHE A 55 -0.91 3.29 7.68
CA PHE A 55 -0.18 2.33 6.85
C PHE A 55 0.19 1.09 7.65
N VAL A 56 0.01 -0.07 7.05
CA VAL A 56 0.50 -1.35 7.60
C VAL A 56 1.83 -1.66 6.93
N PHE A 57 2.87 -1.78 7.74
CA PHE A 57 4.21 -2.21 7.33
C PHE A 57 4.35 -3.69 7.59
N MET A 58 4.59 -4.48 6.56
CA MET A 58 4.75 -5.93 6.65
C MET A 58 6.10 -6.35 6.09
N THR A 59 6.68 -7.41 6.64
CA THR A 59 7.90 -8.00 6.10
C THR A 59 7.92 -9.52 6.27
N ASN A 60 8.31 -10.20 5.21
CA ASN A 60 8.66 -11.62 5.23
C ASN A 60 10.16 -11.83 4.93
N PHE A 61 10.97 -10.84 5.30
CA PHE A 61 12.43 -10.90 5.20
C PHE A 61 13.05 -11.10 6.59
N GLN A 62 14.09 -11.91 6.66
CA GLN A 62 14.97 -12.02 7.81
C GLN A 62 16.37 -12.36 7.33
N ASP A 63 17.33 -11.55 7.71
CA ASP A 63 18.74 -11.77 7.38
C ASP A 63 19.24 -13.11 7.95
N HIS A 64 20.07 -13.80 7.17
CA HIS A 64 20.62 -15.13 7.49
C HIS A 64 19.59 -16.25 7.71
N ASP A 65 18.31 -16.08 7.35
CA ASP A 65 17.28 -17.13 7.42
C ASP A 65 16.95 -17.68 6.02
N THR A 66 17.68 -18.70 5.60
CA THR A 66 17.47 -19.37 4.30
C THR A 66 16.23 -20.28 4.28
N ALA A 67 15.72 -20.66 5.45
CA ALA A 67 14.58 -21.58 5.58
C ALA A 67 13.22 -20.87 5.59
N ARG A 68 13.18 -19.56 5.41
CA ARG A 68 11.92 -18.81 5.31
C ARG A 68 11.14 -19.26 4.07
N VAL A 69 9.82 -19.28 4.20
CA VAL A 69 8.88 -19.64 3.15
C VAL A 69 7.87 -18.53 2.92
N ASP A 70 7.08 -18.65 1.85
CA ASP A 70 5.93 -17.77 1.62
C ASP A 70 4.95 -17.86 2.80
N GLN A 71 4.40 -16.74 3.21
CA GLN A 71 3.31 -16.69 4.18
C GLN A 71 1.99 -16.58 3.44
N THR A 72 1.17 -17.61 3.55
CA THR A 72 -0.10 -17.75 2.84
C THR A 72 -1.29 -17.51 3.76
N ASP A 73 -2.47 -17.42 3.16
CA ASP A 73 -3.76 -17.32 3.86
C ASP A 73 -3.85 -16.15 4.85
N LEU A 74 -3.16 -15.05 4.53
CA LEU A 74 -3.11 -13.87 5.36
C LEU A 74 -4.34 -12.98 5.18
N GLN A 75 -4.80 -12.42 6.29
CA GLN A 75 -5.77 -11.33 6.35
C GLN A 75 -5.43 -10.45 7.54
N LEU A 76 -5.34 -9.15 7.32
CA LEU A 76 -5.13 -8.19 8.39
C LEU A 76 -6.47 -7.77 8.98
N VAL A 77 -6.56 -7.69 10.29
CA VAL A 77 -7.74 -7.18 11.01
C VAL A 77 -7.31 -5.96 11.82
N LEU A 78 -7.72 -4.79 11.38
CA LEU A 78 -7.42 -3.52 12.04
C LEU A 78 -8.62 -3.09 12.87
N ARG A 79 -8.47 -3.12 14.20
CA ARG A 79 -9.48 -2.61 15.13
C ARG A 79 -9.25 -1.12 15.34
N LEU A 80 -9.93 -0.31 14.55
CA LEU A 80 -9.86 1.15 14.61
C LEU A 80 -10.90 1.68 15.63
N LYS A 81 -10.84 2.97 15.92
CA LYS A 81 -11.73 3.59 16.91
C LYS A 81 -13.22 3.42 16.54
N ASP A 82 -13.55 3.60 15.27
CA ASP A 82 -14.94 3.65 14.81
C ASP A 82 -15.35 2.47 13.93
N GLU A 83 -14.40 1.61 13.56
CA GLU A 83 -14.65 0.45 12.70
C GLU A 83 -13.63 -0.66 12.90
N THR A 84 -13.98 -1.85 12.45
CA THR A 84 -13.02 -2.93 12.21
C THR A 84 -12.85 -3.09 10.70
N LEU A 85 -11.61 -2.97 10.22
CA LEU A 85 -11.27 -3.07 8.80
C LEU A 85 -10.51 -4.36 8.55
N GLU A 86 -11.03 -5.19 7.65
CA GLU A 86 -10.37 -6.42 7.18
C GLU A 86 -9.70 -6.16 5.83
N ILE A 87 -8.43 -6.57 5.69
CA ILE A 87 -7.63 -6.38 4.46
C ILE A 87 -7.03 -7.73 4.03
N PRO A 88 -7.44 -8.28 2.89
CA PRO A 88 -8.58 -7.87 2.08
C PRO A 88 -9.91 -8.15 2.79
N THR A 89 -10.99 -7.48 2.41
CA THR A 89 -12.33 -7.75 2.95
C THR A 89 -12.79 -9.16 2.59
N ASP A 90 -12.52 -9.57 1.35
CA ASP A 90 -12.88 -10.88 0.84
C ASP A 90 -11.61 -11.66 0.45
N GLY A 91 -11.52 -12.92 0.89
CA GLY A 91 -10.39 -13.78 0.60
C GLY A 91 -9.17 -13.56 1.49
N LYS A 92 -8.03 -13.97 0.98
CA LYS A 92 -6.73 -13.96 1.67
C LYS A 92 -5.64 -13.54 0.69
N PHE A 93 -4.49 -13.12 1.21
CA PHE A 93 -3.32 -12.84 0.39
C PHE A 93 -2.10 -13.67 0.81
N THR A 94 -1.09 -13.66 -0.04
CA THR A 94 0.20 -14.28 0.22
C THR A 94 1.28 -13.20 0.23
N LEU A 95 2.11 -13.19 1.25
CA LEU A 95 3.35 -12.41 1.28
C LEU A 95 4.51 -13.35 0.97
N LYS A 96 5.10 -13.18 -0.21
CA LYS A 96 6.21 -13.99 -0.68
C LYS A 96 7.41 -13.86 0.25
N LYS A 97 8.27 -14.90 0.25
CA LYS A 97 9.58 -14.84 0.87
C LYS A 97 10.36 -13.61 0.37
N ASP A 98 11.09 -12.97 1.27
CA ASP A 98 11.93 -11.80 1.02
C ASP A 98 11.19 -10.56 0.50
N VAL A 99 9.85 -10.54 0.63
CA VAL A 99 9.02 -9.40 0.26
C VAL A 99 8.62 -8.58 1.49
N SER A 100 8.69 -7.27 1.35
CA SER A 100 8.12 -6.30 2.29
C SER A 100 7.11 -5.43 1.56
N ALA A 101 6.08 -4.97 2.26
CA ALA A 101 5.03 -4.13 1.70
C ALA A 101 4.54 -3.09 2.71
N ILE A 102 4.12 -1.94 2.19
CA ILE A 102 3.48 -0.85 2.94
C ILE A 102 2.10 -0.63 2.33
N LEU A 103 1.05 -1.01 3.05
CA LEU A 103 -0.32 -0.93 2.56
C LEU A 103 -1.07 0.21 3.25
N PRO A 104 -1.70 1.13 2.48
CA PRO A 104 -2.50 2.20 3.04
C PRO A 104 -3.87 1.71 3.48
N PHE A 105 -4.41 2.34 4.53
CA PHE A 105 -5.80 2.21 4.92
C PHE A 105 -6.38 3.57 5.32
N ASN A 106 -7.66 3.76 5.03
CA ASN A 106 -8.40 5.01 5.25
C ASN A 106 -7.62 6.25 4.78
N LEU A 107 -7.01 6.15 3.59
CA LEU A 107 -6.26 7.25 2.99
C LEU A 107 -7.19 8.21 2.27
N ASP A 108 -7.14 9.49 2.67
CA ASP A 108 -7.79 10.55 1.91
C ASP A 108 -6.97 10.85 0.63
N MET A 109 -7.62 10.63 -0.50
CA MET A 109 -7.08 10.92 -1.83
C MET A 109 -7.87 12.08 -2.44
N ASP A 110 -7.59 13.30 -1.98
CA ASP A 110 -8.25 14.52 -2.48
C ASP A 110 -9.78 14.49 -2.38
N GLY A 111 -10.28 14.09 -1.23
CA GLY A 111 -11.72 14.00 -0.93
C GLY A 111 -12.35 12.67 -1.31
N ILE A 112 -11.55 11.69 -1.75
CA ILE A 112 -11.95 10.30 -1.96
C ILE A 112 -11.30 9.44 -0.90
N LEU A 113 -12.07 8.73 -0.10
CA LEU A 113 -11.55 7.85 0.93
C LEU A 113 -11.23 6.47 0.35
N LEU A 114 -9.94 6.16 0.24
CA LEU A 114 -9.47 4.81 -0.02
C LEU A 114 -9.50 4.04 1.29
N LYS A 115 -10.44 3.09 1.41
CA LYS A 115 -10.56 2.25 2.61
C LYS A 115 -9.32 1.40 2.81
N TYR A 116 -8.82 0.78 1.74
CA TYR A 116 -7.52 0.12 1.69
C TYR A 116 -7.09 -0.16 0.25
N ALA A 117 -5.80 -0.43 0.10
CA ALA A 117 -5.26 -1.08 -1.08
C ALA A 117 -4.32 -2.22 -0.67
N THR A 118 -4.37 -3.35 -1.41
CA THR A 118 -3.34 -4.41 -1.34
C THR A 118 -2.22 -4.13 -2.35
N ALA A 119 -1.92 -2.87 -2.56
CA ALA A 119 -0.84 -2.34 -3.36
C ALA A 119 -0.10 -1.27 -2.56
N GLN A 120 1.20 -1.16 -2.81
CA GLN A 120 2.05 -0.19 -2.13
C GLN A 120 2.02 1.16 -2.84
N LEU A 121 1.70 2.21 -2.11
CA LEU A 121 1.76 3.58 -2.58
C LEU A 121 3.21 4.01 -2.82
N LEU A 122 3.50 4.55 -4.02
CA LEU A 122 4.84 5.01 -4.39
C LEU A 122 4.97 6.52 -4.35
N THR A 123 4.14 7.20 -5.12
CA THR A 123 4.22 8.65 -5.31
C THR A 123 2.91 9.18 -5.87
N ARG A 124 2.86 10.48 -6.00
CA ARG A 124 1.77 11.21 -6.63
C ARG A 124 2.35 12.28 -7.54
N ILE A 125 1.66 12.57 -8.64
CA ILE A 125 1.97 13.66 -9.57
C ILE A 125 0.70 14.42 -9.93
N ASP A 126 0.86 15.69 -10.29
CA ASP A 126 -0.21 16.47 -10.92
C ASP A 126 -0.12 16.27 -12.44
N ASP A 127 -1.11 15.60 -13.01
CA ASP A 127 -1.26 15.43 -14.45
C ASP A 127 -2.33 16.40 -14.98
N ASN A 128 -1.90 17.63 -15.30
CA ASN A 128 -2.77 18.69 -15.83
C ASN A 128 -4.00 19.00 -14.94
N GLY A 129 -3.75 19.16 -13.65
CA GLY A 129 -4.80 19.44 -12.65
C GLY A 129 -5.58 18.20 -12.21
N LYS A 130 -5.14 17.00 -12.59
CA LYS A 130 -5.65 15.73 -12.08
C LYS A 130 -4.59 15.10 -11.18
N GLU A 131 -4.99 14.79 -9.97
CA GLU A 131 -4.11 14.06 -9.07
C GLU A 131 -3.96 12.61 -9.56
N HIS A 132 -2.73 12.19 -9.75
CA HIS A 132 -2.41 10.86 -10.22
C HIS A 132 -1.57 10.13 -9.17
N TYR A 133 -2.17 9.16 -8.50
CA TYR A 133 -1.51 8.32 -7.52
C TYR A 133 -0.93 7.08 -8.20
N ILE A 134 0.32 6.80 -7.91
CA ILE A 134 1.06 5.68 -8.49
C ILE A 134 1.36 4.68 -7.40
N PHE A 135 0.93 3.46 -7.63
CA PHE A 135 1.14 2.30 -6.76
C PHE A 135 1.99 1.26 -7.47
N CYS A 136 2.54 0.32 -6.72
CA CYS A 136 3.07 -0.92 -7.27
C CYS A 136 2.47 -2.14 -6.54
N ALA A 137 2.39 -3.25 -7.26
CA ALA A 137 2.03 -4.53 -6.69
C ALA A 137 3.25 -5.17 -6.04
N PRO A 138 3.26 -5.40 -4.70
CA PRO A 138 4.25 -6.25 -4.08
C PRO A 138 4.15 -7.67 -4.63
N GLU A 139 5.26 -8.36 -4.72
CA GLU A 139 5.28 -9.72 -5.26
C GLU A 139 4.41 -10.66 -4.42
N GLY A 140 3.50 -11.37 -5.09
CA GLY A 140 2.56 -12.31 -4.47
C GLY A 140 1.24 -11.68 -4.00
N LEU A 141 1.13 -10.34 -3.93
CA LEU A 141 -0.11 -9.65 -3.63
C LEU A 141 -0.85 -9.32 -4.93
N GLU A 142 -2.12 -9.74 -5.01
CA GLU A 142 -3.03 -9.27 -6.05
C GLU A 142 -3.53 -7.88 -5.68
N PRO A 143 -3.30 -6.86 -6.52
CA PRO A 143 -3.75 -5.50 -6.20
C PRO A 143 -5.26 -5.42 -6.19
N GLU A 144 -5.79 -4.90 -5.10
CA GLU A 144 -7.18 -4.48 -5.02
C GLU A 144 -7.29 -3.15 -4.29
N TYR A 145 -8.30 -2.39 -4.65
CA TYR A 145 -8.62 -1.08 -4.09
C TYR A 145 -10.08 -1.05 -3.68
N ARG A 146 -10.34 -0.67 -2.45
CA ARG A 146 -11.70 -0.46 -1.96
C ARG A 146 -11.85 0.99 -1.53
N PHE A 147 -12.86 1.65 -2.08
CA PHE A 147 -13.20 3.04 -1.76
C PHE A 147 -14.47 3.12 -0.92
N ASP A 148 -14.56 4.17 -0.11
CA ASP A 148 -15.81 4.52 0.52
C ASP A 148 -16.76 5.13 -0.54
N LYS A 149 -17.81 4.40 -0.86
CA LYS A 149 -18.82 4.79 -1.86
C LYS A 149 -19.44 6.15 -1.57
N THR A 150 -19.54 6.53 -0.30
CA THR A 150 -20.14 7.82 0.09
C THR A 150 -19.30 9.02 -0.34
N THR A 151 -18.00 8.81 -0.61
CA THR A 151 -17.09 9.86 -1.09
C THR A 151 -17.02 9.95 -2.61
N LEU A 152 -17.58 8.97 -3.33
CA LEU A 152 -17.54 8.91 -4.79
C LEU A 152 -18.74 9.57 -5.44
N LYS A 153 -18.51 10.44 -6.42
CA LYS A 153 -19.48 10.90 -7.41
C LYS A 153 -19.53 9.98 -8.63
N ALA A 154 -18.36 9.49 -9.07
CA ALA A 154 -18.20 8.57 -10.19
C ALA A 154 -17.04 7.60 -9.96
N GLY A 155 -17.13 6.43 -10.57
CA GLY A 155 -16.20 5.31 -10.39
C GLY A 155 -16.85 4.16 -9.64
N LYS A 156 -16.10 3.07 -9.53
CA LYS A 156 -16.53 1.87 -8.78
C LYS A 156 -16.00 1.95 -7.35
N GLU A 157 -16.72 1.33 -6.43
CA GLU A 157 -16.26 1.11 -5.06
C GLU A 157 -15.06 0.16 -4.99
N TYR A 158 -14.94 -0.75 -5.94
CA TYR A 158 -13.96 -1.82 -5.94
C TYR A 158 -13.27 -2.02 -7.28
N TYR A 159 -11.94 -2.13 -7.25
CA TYR A 159 -11.09 -2.39 -8.41
C TYR A 159 -10.08 -3.50 -8.12
N LYS A 160 -9.88 -4.38 -9.09
CA LYS A 160 -8.79 -5.38 -9.14
C LYS A 160 -8.02 -5.21 -10.47
N PRO A 161 -7.12 -4.25 -10.57
CA PRO A 161 -6.37 -4.03 -11.79
C PRO A 161 -5.28 -5.10 -11.97
N ILE A 162 -4.97 -5.40 -13.24
CA ILE A 162 -3.77 -6.16 -13.59
C ILE A 162 -2.59 -5.18 -13.58
N PRO A 163 -1.52 -5.42 -12.80
CA PRO A 163 -0.40 -4.49 -12.73
C PRO A 163 0.26 -4.24 -14.09
N GLY A 164 0.61 -2.99 -14.35
CA GLY A 164 1.31 -2.56 -15.56
C GLY A 164 1.14 -1.08 -15.82
N VAL A 165 1.95 -0.49 -16.70
CA VAL A 165 1.91 0.95 -17.04
C VAL A 165 0.57 1.40 -17.62
N LYS A 166 -0.20 0.49 -18.19
CA LYS A 166 -1.55 0.76 -18.74
C LYS A 166 -2.68 0.48 -17.75
N SER A 167 -2.33 0.04 -16.55
CA SER A 167 -3.31 -0.26 -15.49
C SER A 167 -3.70 1.02 -14.76
N THR A 168 -4.52 1.83 -15.44
CA THR A 168 -5.00 3.11 -14.90
C THR A 168 -6.51 3.14 -14.88
N PHE A 169 -7.07 3.56 -13.76
CA PHE A 169 -8.48 3.88 -13.64
C PHE A 169 -8.67 5.25 -12.96
N THR A 170 -9.85 5.82 -13.10
CA THR A 170 -10.18 7.13 -12.55
C THR A 170 -11.41 7.03 -11.68
N VAL A 171 -11.36 7.70 -10.53
CA VAL A 171 -12.49 7.93 -9.64
C VAL A 171 -12.72 9.44 -9.49
N THR A 172 -13.93 9.85 -9.16
CA THR A 172 -14.29 11.26 -9.02
C THR A 172 -14.91 11.51 -7.66
N SER A 173 -14.42 12.52 -6.95
CA SER A 173 -14.95 12.92 -5.63
C SER A 173 -16.33 13.57 -5.75
N LYS A 174 -17.03 13.69 -4.63
CA LYS A 174 -18.32 14.42 -4.55
C LYS A 174 -18.20 15.88 -5.01
N GLN A 175 -17.01 16.49 -4.83
CA GLN A 175 -16.69 17.85 -5.29
C GLN A 175 -16.34 17.92 -6.78
N GLY A 176 -16.29 16.77 -7.47
CA GLY A 176 -15.95 16.71 -8.90
C GLY A 176 -14.46 16.62 -9.21
N LYS A 177 -13.59 16.50 -8.19
CA LYS A 177 -12.15 16.30 -8.40
C LYS A 177 -11.88 14.90 -8.94
N LYS A 178 -11.11 14.81 -10.02
CA LYS A 178 -10.71 13.54 -10.65
C LYS A 178 -9.39 13.07 -10.07
N VAL A 179 -9.35 11.81 -9.65
CA VAL A 179 -8.16 11.13 -9.15
C VAL A 179 -7.89 9.92 -10.02
N MET A 180 -6.70 9.87 -10.60
CA MET A 180 -6.21 8.74 -11.40
C MET A 180 -5.37 7.83 -10.52
N ILE A 181 -5.47 6.53 -10.71
CA ILE A 181 -4.70 5.52 -10.01
C ILE A 181 -4.08 4.58 -11.03
N THR A 182 -2.76 4.45 -11.00
CA THR A 182 -2.02 3.46 -11.80
C THR A 182 -1.34 2.47 -10.87
N THR A 183 -1.42 1.18 -11.20
CA THR A 183 -0.74 0.11 -10.48
C THR A 183 0.35 -0.49 -11.35
N MET A 184 1.59 -0.24 -11.00
CA MET A 184 2.76 -0.78 -11.71
C MET A 184 3.12 -2.17 -11.21
N THR A 185 3.83 -2.94 -12.03
CA THR A 185 4.56 -4.11 -11.54
C THR A 185 5.72 -3.65 -10.65
N ARG A 186 6.21 -4.55 -9.81
CA ARG A 186 7.40 -4.26 -8.99
C ARG A 186 8.61 -3.90 -9.86
N GLU A 187 8.83 -4.59 -10.97
CA GLU A 187 9.93 -4.32 -11.90
C GLU A 187 9.85 -2.89 -12.47
N GLN A 188 8.67 -2.46 -12.90
CA GLN A 188 8.45 -1.09 -13.36
C GLN A 188 8.70 -0.06 -12.25
N ALA A 189 8.25 -0.34 -11.03
CA ALA A 189 8.47 0.53 -9.89
C ALA A 189 9.94 0.69 -9.52
N LEU A 190 10.75 -0.36 -9.66
CA LEU A 190 12.21 -0.32 -9.44
C LEU A 190 12.93 0.56 -10.46
N ASN A 191 12.38 0.73 -11.66
CA ASN A 191 12.94 1.56 -12.73
C ASN A 191 12.33 2.96 -12.78
N LEU A 192 11.29 3.23 -11.99
CA LEU A 192 10.59 4.51 -11.99
C LEU A 192 11.49 5.63 -11.50
N VAL A 193 11.54 6.73 -12.26
CA VAL A 193 12.20 7.98 -11.90
C VAL A 193 11.15 9.08 -11.86
N LYS A 194 11.07 9.80 -10.75
CA LYS A 194 10.24 11.00 -10.62
C LYS A 194 11.09 12.23 -10.88
N LEU A 195 10.67 13.06 -11.82
CA LEU A 195 11.24 14.38 -12.13
C LEU A 195 10.11 15.39 -12.03
N ASP A 196 10.10 16.19 -10.96
CA ASP A 196 9.00 17.12 -10.64
C ASP A 196 7.63 16.44 -10.73
N ASN A 197 6.79 16.85 -11.67
CA ASN A 197 5.44 16.30 -11.91
C ASN A 197 5.39 15.25 -13.03
N ARG A 198 6.49 14.59 -13.32
CA ARG A 198 6.58 13.54 -14.34
C ARG A 198 7.19 12.28 -13.76
N VAL A 199 6.76 11.15 -14.27
CA VAL A 199 7.39 9.86 -14.02
C VAL A 199 7.88 9.26 -15.33
N LEU A 200 9.09 8.70 -15.28
CA LEU A 200 9.73 7.96 -16.35
C LEU A 200 9.95 6.52 -15.88
N ILE A 201 9.84 5.57 -16.80
CA ILE A 201 10.04 4.13 -16.55
C ILE A 201 11.08 3.60 -17.55
#